data_6c28bf333b3b4f1240e485a52e23dad7
#
_entry.id   6c28bf333b3b4f1240e485a52e23dad7
#
_cell.length_a   1.000
_cell.length_b   1.000
_cell.length_c   1.000
_cell.angle_alpha   90.00
_cell.angle_beta   90.00
_cell.angle_gamma   90.00
#
_symmetry.space_group_name_H-M   'P 1'
#
loop_
_entity.id
_entity.type
_entity.pdbx_description
1 polymer ?
#
loop_
_entity_poly.entity_id
_entity_poly.type
_entity_poly.pdbx_seq_one_letter_code
_entity_poly.pdbx_strand_id
1 'polypeptide(L)'
;VTSARLFVKIQGNKEILGLVGYWDVVAWDEFEQQKGRNVDAVLIDTMQNYLANKSFNRGKGTHEASASMSFVGNTKHTVPYMLKNSHLFESIPTSFIKGAFLDRIHLNNPGWEIKMLKKNSFSKGYGLITDYIAAVLHEMRNDDRTAVLNDYAKFDGSLSERDHLAIRKTFSGMMKLIYPDGKMTDQEAYELVDFAAEGRKRVKDQLYVIDETFKAEPAKFKYINLKTGFEVSIETLEQVSNQIVEHTTTEDNTEEAETSTENNETSTVVANAEGGSNQHPTKRPRIPILQEKSMSFRMGQTGVSYEKLFAPYMREAKEITVEDPYI
;
A
#
# COMPACT_ATOMS: atom_id res chain seq x y z
N VAL A 1 3.78 20.19 -11.26
CA VAL A 1 5.08 20.29 -10.56
C VAL A 1 6.15 20.44 -11.60
N THR A 2 7.12 21.32 -11.38
CA THR A 2 8.26 21.51 -12.28
C THR A 2 9.48 20.74 -11.77
N SER A 3 10.39 20.40 -12.66
CA SER A 3 11.66 19.76 -12.32
C SER A 3 12.48 20.59 -11.30
N ALA A 4 12.39 21.93 -11.38
CA ALA A 4 13.03 22.81 -10.43
C ALA A 4 12.47 22.70 -9.00
N ARG A 5 11.14 22.57 -8.86
CA ARG A 5 10.49 22.45 -7.55
C ARG A 5 10.72 21.06 -6.94
N LEU A 6 10.73 20.02 -7.77
CA LEU A 6 10.90 18.66 -7.30
C LEU A 6 12.33 18.34 -6.92
N PHE A 7 13.29 18.72 -7.74
CA PHE A 7 14.71 18.32 -7.65
C PHE A 7 15.63 19.44 -7.16
N VAL A 8 16.00 20.35 -8.05
CA VAL A 8 16.91 21.47 -7.74
C VAL A 8 16.43 22.74 -8.46
N LYS A 9 16.32 23.83 -7.72
CA LYS A 9 16.13 25.18 -8.22
C LYS A 9 17.47 25.89 -8.25
N ILE A 10 17.80 26.51 -9.39
CA ILE A 10 18.97 27.35 -9.53
C ILE A 10 18.53 28.80 -9.33
N GLN A 11 19.15 29.49 -8.40
CA GLN A 11 18.90 30.90 -8.13
C GLN A 11 20.23 31.66 -8.07
N GLY A 12 20.58 32.35 -9.15
CA GLY A 12 21.89 32.91 -9.33
C GLY A 12 22.96 31.80 -9.33
N ASN A 13 23.97 31.91 -8.46
CA ASN A 13 25.02 30.91 -8.29
C ASN A 13 24.68 29.82 -7.23
N LYS A 14 23.52 29.90 -6.60
CA LYS A 14 23.10 28.95 -5.53
C LYS A 14 22.18 27.87 -6.11
N GLU A 15 22.41 26.65 -5.69
CA GLU A 15 21.54 25.50 -5.91
C GLU A 15 20.75 25.23 -4.62
N ILE A 16 19.45 25.12 -4.77
CA ILE A 16 18.53 24.84 -3.64
C ILE A 16 17.85 23.54 -3.97
N LEU A 17 18.00 22.53 -3.11
CA LEU A 17 17.33 21.25 -3.26
C LEU A 17 15.80 21.45 -3.23
N GLY A 18 15.12 20.71 -4.08
CA GLY A 18 13.66 20.67 -4.12
C GLY A 18 13.06 19.70 -3.12
N LEU A 19 11.79 19.34 -3.35
CA LEU A 19 11.02 18.50 -2.41
C LEU A 19 11.71 17.19 -2.02
N VAL A 20 12.38 16.53 -2.97
CA VAL A 20 13.09 15.26 -2.72
C VAL A 20 14.25 15.38 -1.73
N GLY A 21 14.79 16.57 -1.55
CA GLY A 21 15.89 16.82 -0.62
C GLY A 21 15.46 17.16 0.80
N TYR A 22 14.16 17.42 1.02
CA TYR A 22 13.65 17.84 2.34
C TYR A 22 12.67 16.85 2.96
N TRP A 23 11.95 16.08 2.14
CA TRP A 23 10.87 15.23 2.62
C TRP A 23 11.20 13.76 2.47
N ASP A 24 10.67 12.95 3.36
CA ASP A 24 10.80 11.48 3.29
C ASP A 24 9.94 10.86 2.20
N VAL A 25 8.79 11.49 1.93
CA VAL A 25 7.84 11.07 0.89
C VAL A 25 7.36 12.28 0.11
N VAL A 26 7.33 12.14 -1.21
CA VAL A 26 6.66 13.07 -2.12
C VAL A 26 5.47 12.36 -2.73
N ALA A 27 4.27 12.74 -2.30
CA ALA A 27 3.02 12.21 -2.83
C ALA A 27 2.51 13.09 -3.99
N TRP A 28 2.15 12.43 -5.08
CA TRP A 28 1.50 13.03 -6.24
C TRP A 28 0.02 12.68 -6.15
N ASP A 29 -0.76 13.60 -5.63
CA ASP A 29 -2.21 13.47 -5.55
C ASP A 29 -2.87 13.88 -6.86
N GLU A 30 -4.01 13.25 -7.17
CA GLU A 30 -4.75 13.45 -8.41
C GLU A 30 -3.84 13.36 -9.66
N PHE A 31 -2.97 12.34 -9.67
CA PHE A 31 -1.94 12.22 -10.71
C PHE A 31 -2.55 12.11 -12.11
N GLU A 32 -3.75 11.56 -12.25
CA GLU A 32 -4.52 11.46 -13.49
C GLU A 32 -4.90 12.82 -14.10
N GLN A 33 -5.01 13.87 -13.29
CA GLN A 33 -5.34 15.23 -13.80
C GLN A 33 -4.21 15.88 -14.58
N GLN A 34 -3.00 15.31 -14.52
CA GLN A 34 -1.89 15.75 -15.37
C GLN A 34 -2.05 15.29 -16.83
N LYS A 35 -3.05 14.44 -17.12
CA LYS A 35 -3.35 13.96 -18.48
C LYS A 35 -3.73 15.15 -19.37
N GLY A 36 -3.01 15.31 -20.49
CA GLY A 36 -3.22 16.44 -21.44
C GLY A 36 -2.40 17.69 -21.12
N ARG A 37 -1.67 17.78 -20.02
CA ARG A 37 -0.65 18.80 -19.79
C ARG A 37 0.67 18.33 -20.38
N ASN A 38 1.36 19.24 -21.08
CA ASN A 38 2.73 18.99 -21.52
C ASN A 38 3.62 18.85 -20.27
N VAL A 39 3.90 17.61 -19.89
CA VAL A 39 4.87 17.33 -18.83
C VAL A 39 6.26 17.45 -19.44
N ASP A 40 7.11 18.23 -18.78
CA ASP A 40 8.50 18.45 -19.21
C ASP A 40 9.22 17.08 -19.31
N ALA A 41 9.73 16.76 -20.50
CA ALA A 41 10.48 15.53 -20.73
C ALA A 41 11.67 15.40 -19.77
N VAL A 42 12.35 16.51 -19.47
CA VAL A 42 13.45 16.56 -18.51
C VAL A 42 12.99 16.14 -17.12
N LEU A 43 11.76 16.49 -16.73
CA LEU A 43 11.19 16.04 -15.45
C LEU A 43 11.07 14.53 -15.41
N ILE A 44 10.52 13.93 -16.46
CA ILE A 44 10.29 12.48 -16.54
C ILE A 44 11.62 11.72 -16.50
N ASP A 45 12.59 12.15 -17.31
CA ASP A 45 13.90 11.50 -17.37
C ASP A 45 14.65 11.62 -16.04
N THR A 46 14.58 12.80 -15.39
CA THR A 46 15.17 13.01 -14.06
C THR A 46 14.49 12.14 -13.01
N MET A 47 13.15 12.04 -13.02
CA MET A 47 12.41 11.16 -12.14
C MET A 47 12.76 9.69 -12.36
N GLN A 48 12.89 9.27 -13.61
CA GLN A 48 13.25 7.90 -13.96
C GLN A 48 14.63 7.53 -13.42
N ASN A 49 15.61 8.41 -13.53
CA ASN A 49 16.95 8.22 -12.96
C ASN A 49 16.91 8.20 -11.43
N TYR A 50 16.17 9.12 -10.84
CA TYR A 50 16.01 9.21 -9.40
C TYR A 50 15.33 7.95 -8.80
N LEU A 51 14.29 7.45 -9.42
CA LEU A 51 13.60 6.22 -8.99
C LEU A 51 14.52 4.99 -9.04
N ALA A 52 15.48 4.97 -10.00
CA ALA A 52 16.45 3.89 -10.10
C ALA A 52 17.54 3.96 -9.02
N ASN A 53 18.13 5.12 -8.82
CA ASN A 53 19.43 5.27 -8.14
C ASN A 53 19.39 6.18 -6.91
N LYS A 54 18.25 6.83 -6.62
CA LYS A 54 18.14 7.88 -5.59
C LYS A 54 19.07 9.06 -5.82
N SER A 55 19.61 9.19 -7.04
CA SER A 55 20.45 10.29 -7.47
C SER A 55 19.93 10.90 -8.77
N PHE A 56 20.27 12.16 -9.00
CA PHE A 56 19.88 12.87 -10.22
C PHE A 56 20.89 13.94 -10.56
N ASN A 57 21.03 14.19 -11.86
CA ASN A 57 21.90 15.24 -12.39
C ASN A 57 21.06 16.46 -12.71
N ARG A 58 21.33 17.57 -12.05
CA ARG A 58 20.72 18.86 -12.35
C ARG A 58 21.58 20.00 -11.80
N GLY A 59 21.68 21.09 -12.57
CA GLY A 59 22.55 22.21 -12.18
C GLY A 59 24.01 21.90 -12.40
N LYS A 60 24.82 22.09 -11.34
CA LYS A 60 26.30 21.97 -11.43
C LYS A 60 26.83 20.56 -11.16
N GLY A 61 25.98 19.62 -10.80
CA GLY A 61 26.45 18.29 -10.43
C GLY A 61 25.37 17.24 -10.17
N THR A 62 25.82 16.12 -9.62
CA THR A 62 24.99 15.01 -9.17
C THR A 62 24.56 15.26 -7.73
N HIS A 63 23.29 15.11 -7.47
CA HIS A 63 22.68 15.23 -6.15
C HIS A 63 22.10 13.88 -5.72
N GLU A 64 22.15 13.59 -4.43
CA GLU A 64 21.52 12.44 -3.81
C GLU A 64 20.38 12.90 -2.92
N ALA A 65 19.31 12.11 -2.88
CA ALA A 65 18.19 12.34 -2.01
C ALA A 65 17.52 11.00 -1.66
N SER A 66 16.77 10.96 -0.55
CA SER A 66 16.23 9.72 -0.04
C SER A 66 14.69 9.62 -0.16
N ALA A 67 14.00 10.68 -0.55
CA ALA A 67 12.55 10.70 -0.60
C ALA A 67 11.97 9.56 -1.45
N SER A 68 10.94 8.91 -0.94
CA SER A 68 10.11 7.98 -1.70
C SER A 68 9.08 8.75 -2.51
N MET A 69 8.63 8.18 -3.64
CA MET A 69 7.55 8.77 -4.43
C MET A 69 6.32 7.88 -4.37
N SER A 70 5.17 8.50 -4.14
CA SER A 70 3.86 7.87 -4.18
C SER A 70 2.99 8.59 -5.20
N PHE A 71 2.26 7.83 -6.01
CA PHE A 71 1.33 8.34 -7.01
C PHE A 71 -0.06 7.88 -6.63
N VAL A 72 -0.97 8.82 -6.43
CA VAL A 72 -2.35 8.58 -6.03
C VAL A 72 -3.27 9.17 -7.10
N GLY A 73 -4.29 8.43 -7.47
CA GLY A 73 -5.24 8.88 -8.47
C GLY A 73 -6.43 7.93 -8.59
N ASN A 74 -7.43 8.39 -9.34
CA ASN A 74 -8.65 7.64 -9.59
C ASN A 74 -8.61 6.97 -10.97
N THR A 75 -9.22 5.80 -11.08
CA THR A 75 -9.46 5.16 -12.36
C THR A 75 -10.71 5.76 -13.02
N LYS A 76 -10.71 5.82 -14.36
CA LYS A 76 -11.86 6.35 -15.12
C LYS A 76 -12.96 5.31 -15.32
N HIS A 77 -12.56 4.06 -15.39
CA HIS A 77 -13.43 2.94 -15.70
C HIS A 77 -13.36 1.90 -14.58
N THR A 78 -14.31 1.00 -14.57
CA THR A 78 -14.29 -0.15 -13.66
C THR A 78 -13.13 -1.09 -14.00
N VAL A 79 -12.64 -1.83 -13.01
CA VAL A 79 -11.52 -2.77 -13.21
C VAL A 79 -11.80 -3.79 -14.31
N PRO A 80 -12.97 -4.48 -14.35
CA PRO A 80 -13.27 -5.41 -15.44
C PRO A 80 -13.24 -4.77 -16.84
N TYR A 81 -13.71 -3.52 -16.93
CA TYR A 81 -13.64 -2.80 -18.21
C TYR A 81 -12.20 -2.52 -18.63
N MET A 82 -11.35 -2.06 -17.70
CA MET A 82 -9.94 -1.76 -17.98
C MET A 82 -9.16 -3.02 -18.36
N LEU A 83 -9.38 -4.14 -17.68
CA LEU A 83 -8.74 -5.41 -18.00
C LEU A 83 -9.08 -5.91 -19.40
N LYS A 84 -10.33 -5.70 -19.84
CA LYS A 84 -10.81 -6.14 -21.15
C LYS A 84 -10.39 -5.21 -22.29
N ASN A 85 -10.37 -3.88 -22.06
CA ASN A 85 -10.30 -2.90 -23.14
C ASN A 85 -9.04 -2.02 -23.11
N SER A 86 -8.30 -1.99 -21.99
CA SER A 86 -7.12 -1.14 -21.84
C SER A 86 -6.11 -1.74 -20.86
N HIS A 87 -5.70 -0.98 -19.85
CA HIS A 87 -4.80 -1.42 -18.79
C HIS A 87 -5.07 -0.62 -17.51
N LEU A 88 -4.66 -1.15 -16.35
CA LEU A 88 -4.94 -0.53 -15.05
C LEU A 88 -4.24 0.83 -14.84
N PHE A 89 -3.25 1.15 -15.66
CA PHE A 89 -2.53 2.42 -15.63
C PHE A 89 -3.06 3.45 -16.65
N GLU A 90 -4.23 3.23 -17.25
CA GLU A 90 -4.77 4.15 -18.27
C GLU A 90 -5.00 5.57 -17.78
N SER A 91 -5.21 5.75 -16.47
CA SER A 91 -5.39 7.08 -15.86
C SER A 91 -4.08 7.84 -15.67
N ILE A 92 -2.94 7.17 -15.68
CA ILE A 92 -1.61 7.82 -15.61
C ILE A 92 -1.40 8.69 -16.85
N PRO A 93 -0.80 9.90 -16.72
CA PRO A 93 -0.49 10.73 -17.87
C PRO A 93 0.36 9.98 -18.89
N THR A 94 0.01 10.07 -20.17
CA THR A 94 0.61 9.30 -21.26
C THR A 94 2.13 9.43 -21.34
N SER A 95 2.65 10.59 -20.95
CA SER A 95 4.10 10.85 -20.91
C SER A 95 4.87 9.99 -19.91
N PHE A 96 4.19 9.46 -18.88
CA PHE A 96 4.73 8.54 -17.88
C PHE A 96 4.48 7.07 -18.21
N ILE A 97 3.61 6.78 -19.17
CA ILE A 97 3.34 5.40 -19.62
C ILE A 97 4.49 4.98 -20.56
N LYS A 98 5.63 4.72 -19.94
CA LYS A 98 6.84 4.19 -20.59
C LYS A 98 7.30 2.97 -19.80
N GLY A 99 7.63 1.87 -20.49
CA GLY A 99 8.08 0.64 -19.82
C GLY A 99 9.21 0.91 -18.83
N ALA A 100 10.20 1.70 -19.23
CA ALA A 100 11.33 2.05 -18.38
C ALA A 100 10.97 2.84 -17.11
N PHE A 101 9.91 3.68 -17.13
CA PHE A 101 9.42 4.40 -15.95
C PHE A 101 8.62 3.48 -15.06
N LEU A 102 7.64 2.78 -15.62
CA LEU A 102 6.74 1.89 -14.89
C LEU A 102 7.48 0.74 -14.21
N ASP A 103 8.52 0.18 -14.86
CA ASP A 103 9.34 -0.89 -14.28
C ASP A 103 10.11 -0.48 -13.01
N ARG A 104 10.17 0.80 -12.69
CA ARG A 104 10.75 1.34 -11.46
C ARG A 104 9.75 1.54 -10.33
N ILE A 105 8.47 1.33 -10.59
CA ILE A 105 7.43 1.33 -9.57
C ILE A 105 7.54 0.01 -8.80
N HIS A 106 7.74 0.10 -7.50
CA HIS A 106 7.95 -1.08 -6.66
C HIS A 106 6.65 -1.79 -6.33
N LEU A 107 5.57 -1.04 -6.11
CA LEU A 107 4.30 -1.55 -5.61
C LEU A 107 3.14 -0.83 -6.30
N ASN A 108 2.16 -1.60 -6.76
CA ASN A 108 0.83 -1.08 -7.07
C ASN A 108 -0.16 -1.59 -6.02
N ASN A 109 -0.68 -0.66 -5.21
CA ASN A 109 -1.69 -0.96 -4.21
C ASN A 109 -3.07 -0.59 -4.79
N PRO A 110 -3.95 -1.57 -5.06
CA PRO A 110 -5.20 -1.33 -5.73
C PRO A 110 -6.23 -0.68 -4.80
N GLY A 111 -6.67 0.52 -5.17
CA GLY A 111 -7.68 1.25 -4.39
C GLY A 111 -9.04 0.56 -4.36
N TRP A 112 -9.35 -0.28 -5.34
CA TRP A 112 -10.62 -1.02 -5.40
C TRP A 112 -10.74 -2.16 -4.37
N GLU A 113 -9.65 -2.61 -3.78
CA GLU A 113 -9.66 -3.55 -2.66
C GLU A 113 -9.90 -2.84 -1.32
N ILE A 114 -9.69 -1.53 -1.27
CA ILE A 114 -9.89 -0.74 -0.06
C ILE A 114 -11.37 -0.43 0.09
N LYS A 115 -11.94 -0.78 1.26
CA LYS A 115 -13.34 -0.46 1.56
C LYS A 115 -13.57 1.04 1.53
N MET A 116 -14.64 1.46 0.83
CA MET A 116 -15.02 2.87 0.78
C MET A 116 -15.23 3.43 2.19
N LEU A 117 -14.61 4.58 2.46
CA LEU A 117 -14.77 5.28 3.73
C LEU A 117 -16.21 5.74 3.90
N LYS A 118 -16.85 5.33 4.99
CA LYS A 118 -18.19 5.75 5.39
C LYS A 118 -18.09 6.66 6.60
N LYS A 119 -19.15 7.40 6.90
CA LYS A 119 -19.20 8.30 8.07
C LYS A 119 -18.84 7.61 9.39
N ASN A 120 -19.15 6.31 9.52
CA ASN A 120 -18.83 5.49 10.68
C ASN A 120 -17.44 4.81 10.61
N SER A 121 -16.68 5.01 9.55
CA SER A 121 -15.31 4.49 9.43
C SER A 121 -14.30 5.30 10.24
N PHE A 122 -14.66 6.53 10.62
CA PHE A 122 -13.81 7.37 11.44
C PHE A 122 -13.95 7.01 12.91
N SER A 123 -12.82 6.82 13.58
CA SER A 123 -12.79 6.64 15.03
C SER A 123 -13.38 7.89 15.71
N LYS A 124 -14.14 7.66 16.79
CA LYS A 124 -14.56 8.72 17.71
C LYS A 124 -13.61 8.85 18.90
N GLY A 125 -12.59 8.03 18.94
CA GLY A 125 -11.52 8.06 19.93
C GLY A 125 -10.30 8.84 19.42
N TYR A 126 -9.21 8.73 20.14
CA TYR A 126 -7.96 9.41 19.82
C TYR A 126 -7.18 8.71 18.75
N GLY A 127 -6.48 9.50 17.95
CA GLY A 127 -5.43 9.06 17.04
C GLY A 127 -4.05 9.09 17.70
N LEU A 128 -3.08 8.54 17.01
CA LEU A 128 -1.68 8.69 17.35
C LEU A 128 -1.21 10.11 17.00
N ILE A 129 -0.27 10.64 17.77
CA ILE A 129 0.37 11.92 17.45
C ILE A 129 1.15 11.75 16.16
N THR A 130 0.70 12.42 15.10
CA THR A 130 1.24 12.25 13.74
C THR A 130 2.71 12.60 13.65
N ASP A 131 3.15 13.67 14.32
CA ASP A 131 4.54 14.13 14.32
C ASP A 131 5.47 13.12 14.98
N TYR A 132 5.01 12.48 16.06
CA TYR A 132 5.78 11.41 16.70
C TYR A 132 5.93 10.20 15.80
N ILE A 133 4.84 9.77 15.14
CA ILE A 133 4.91 8.66 14.19
C ILE A 133 5.84 9.02 13.04
N ALA A 134 5.74 10.24 12.50
CA ALA A 134 6.61 10.70 11.43
C ALA A 134 8.10 10.63 11.85
N ALA A 135 8.44 11.07 13.06
CA ALA A 135 9.81 10.98 13.58
C ALA A 135 10.28 9.51 13.74
N VAL A 136 9.43 8.63 14.26
CA VAL A 136 9.74 7.19 14.38
C VAL A 136 9.96 6.57 13.01
N LEU A 137 9.07 6.82 12.05
CA LEU A 137 9.19 6.28 10.70
C LEU A 137 10.43 6.82 9.97
N HIS A 138 10.79 8.08 10.22
CA HIS A 138 12.02 8.67 9.70
C HIS A 138 13.25 7.90 10.19
N GLU A 139 13.38 7.66 11.50
CA GLU A 139 14.49 6.89 12.08
C GLU A 139 14.50 5.44 11.57
N MET A 140 13.35 4.80 11.45
CA MET A 140 13.23 3.43 10.94
C MET A 140 13.66 3.28 9.48
N ARG A 141 13.82 4.37 8.71
CA ARG A 141 14.33 4.29 7.33
C ARG A 141 15.75 3.76 7.28
N ASN A 142 16.55 4.01 8.32
CA ASN A 142 17.93 3.57 8.43
C ASN A 142 18.06 2.08 8.82
N ASP A 143 16.96 1.46 9.29
CA ASP A 143 16.93 0.03 9.63
C ASP A 143 16.64 -0.79 8.36
N ASP A 144 17.63 -1.47 7.84
CA ASP A 144 17.50 -2.33 6.66
C ASP A 144 17.16 -3.77 7.05
N ARG A 145 15.91 -4.17 6.78
CA ARG A 145 15.40 -5.53 6.99
C ARG A 145 15.19 -6.30 5.69
N THR A 146 15.76 -5.85 4.59
CA THR A 146 15.55 -6.49 3.26
C THR A 146 16.06 -7.93 3.22
N ALA A 147 17.11 -8.25 3.98
CA ALA A 147 17.70 -9.59 4.05
C ALA A 147 16.79 -10.63 4.72
N VAL A 148 15.88 -10.20 5.62
CA VAL A 148 14.96 -11.09 6.36
C VAL A 148 14.05 -11.88 5.41
N LEU A 149 13.70 -11.33 4.27
CA LEU A 149 12.92 -12.03 3.24
C LEU A 149 13.56 -13.36 2.83
N ASN A 150 14.89 -13.42 2.80
CA ASN A 150 15.61 -14.63 2.37
C ASN A 150 15.47 -15.81 3.34
N ASP A 151 15.01 -15.59 4.58
CA ASP A 151 14.76 -16.64 5.57
C ASP A 151 13.41 -17.34 5.32
N TYR A 152 12.55 -16.74 4.48
CA TYR A 152 11.20 -17.21 4.22
C TYR A 152 10.98 -17.67 2.78
N ALA A 153 11.50 -16.94 1.79
CA ALA A 153 11.13 -17.14 0.39
C ALA A 153 12.33 -17.15 -0.55
N LYS A 154 12.36 -18.16 -1.44
CA LYS A 154 13.27 -18.20 -2.58
C LYS A 154 12.46 -18.05 -3.86
N PHE A 155 12.54 -16.89 -4.48
CA PHE A 155 11.81 -16.58 -5.71
C PHE A 155 12.38 -17.28 -6.93
N ASP A 156 11.54 -17.44 -7.97
CA ASP A 156 11.91 -18.01 -9.26
C ASP A 156 12.99 -17.16 -9.95
N GLY A 157 13.92 -17.82 -10.63
CA GLY A 157 15.04 -17.17 -11.31
C GLY A 157 14.65 -16.34 -12.56
N SER A 158 13.39 -16.36 -12.98
CA SER A 158 12.89 -15.49 -14.06
C SER A 158 12.60 -14.05 -13.61
N LEU A 159 12.55 -13.79 -12.29
CA LEU A 159 12.40 -12.44 -11.78
C LEU A 159 13.69 -11.63 -12.02
N SER A 160 13.53 -10.39 -12.50
CA SER A 160 14.65 -9.47 -12.67
C SER A 160 15.15 -8.94 -11.31
N GLU A 161 16.36 -8.39 -11.29
CA GLU A 161 16.90 -7.73 -10.08
C GLU A 161 16.01 -6.58 -9.57
N ARG A 162 15.29 -5.90 -10.47
CA ARG A 162 14.31 -4.87 -10.06
C ARG A 162 13.10 -5.46 -9.37
N ASP A 163 12.65 -6.64 -9.79
CA ASP A 163 11.55 -7.34 -9.15
C ASP A 163 11.95 -7.78 -7.74
N HIS A 164 13.12 -8.39 -7.61
CA HIS A 164 13.68 -8.75 -6.30
C HIS A 164 13.86 -7.54 -5.38
N LEU A 165 14.41 -6.44 -5.89
CA LEU A 165 14.61 -5.22 -5.12
C LEU A 165 13.26 -4.61 -4.66
N ALA A 166 12.26 -4.60 -5.53
CA ALA A 166 10.92 -4.09 -5.24
C ALA A 166 10.25 -4.90 -4.12
N ILE A 167 10.28 -6.23 -4.24
CA ILE A 167 9.70 -7.14 -3.26
C ILE A 167 10.42 -7.00 -1.91
N ARG A 168 11.77 -7.04 -1.88
CA ARG A 168 12.55 -6.89 -0.66
C ARG A 168 12.28 -5.58 0.08
N LYS A 169 12.24 -4.46 -0.64
CA LYS A 169 11.97 -3.14 -0.07
C LYS A 169 10.54 -3.02 0.47
N THR A 170 9.57 -3.57 -0.25
CA THR A 170 8.17 -3.57 0.19
C THR A 170 8.00 -4.43 1.44
N PHE A 171 8.54 -5.65 1.44
CA PHE A 171 8.56 -6.55 2.60
C PHE A 171 9.19 -5.87 3.82
N SER A 172 10.41 -5.32 3.67
CA SER A 172 11.12 -4.63 4.75
C SER A 172 10.33 -3.42 5.28
N GLY A 173 9.70 -2.65 4.39
CA GLY A 173 8.87 -1.51 4.77
C GLY A 173 7.65 -1.94 5.59
N MET A 174 6.90 -2.93 5.11
CA MET A 174 5.71 -3.46 5.79
C MET A 174 6.07 -4.13 7.12
N MET A 175 7.16 -4.90 7.16
CA MET A 175 7.67 -5.49 8.39
C MET A 175 7.96 -4.43 9.45
N LYS A 176 8.61 -3.33 9.09
CA LYS A 176 8.90 -2.23 10.01
C LYS A 176 7.64 -1.53 10.52
N LEU A 177 6.63 -1.37 9.67
CA LEU A 177 5.37 -0.72 10.03
C LEU A 177 4.52 -1.58 10.96
N ILE A 178 4.40 -2.87 10.69
CA ILE A 178 3.48 -3.77 11.39
C ILE A 178 4.17 -4.46 12.56
N TYR A 179 5.43 -4.86 12.38
CA TYR A 179 6.24 -5.58 13.36
C TYR A 179 7.53 -4.81 13.68
N PRO A 180 7.44 -3.62 14.30
CA PRO A 180 8.60 -2.76 14.56
C PRO A 180 9.66 -3.44 15.44
N ASP A 181 9.26 -4.32 16.35
CA ASP A 181 10.16 -5.12 17.18
C ASP A 181 10.75 -6.37 16.48
N GLY A 182 10.35 -6.60 15.22
CA GLY A 182 10.81 -7.72 14.41
C GLY A 182 10.18 -9.06 14.77
N LYS A 183 9.24 -9.09 15.73
CA LYS A 183 8.60 -10.34 16.15
C LYS A 183 7.34 -10.58 15.35
N MET A 184 7.41 -11.53 14.45
CA MET A 184 6.30 -12.03 13.65
C MET A 184 6.33 -13.55 13.61
N THR A 185 5.18 -14.16 13.48
CA THR A 185 5.03 -15.59 13.21
C THR A 185 5.40 -15.90 11.76
N ASP A 186 5.67 -17.17 11.45
CA ASP A 186 5.93 -17.57 10.07
C ASP A 186 4.73 -17.24 9.16
N GLN A 187 3.50 -17.40 9.63
CA GLN A 187 2.29 -17.03 8.86
C GLN A 187 2.26 -15.54 8.52
N GLU A 188 2.47 -14.66 9.51
CA GLU A 188 2.52 -13.22 9.32
C GLU A 188 3.63 -12.81 8.35
N ALA A 189 4.78 -13.49 8.42
CA ALA A 189 5.88 -13.26 7.48
C ALA A 189 5.47 -13.60 6.03
N TYR A 190 4.76 -14.74 5.82
CA TYR A 190 4.28 -15.11 4.49
C TYR A 190 3.19 -14.19 3.98
N GLU A 191 2.32 -13.67 4.82
CA GLU A 191 1.37 -12.63 4.43
C GLU A 191 2.07 -11.36 3.91
N LEU A 192 3.21 -10.98 4.51
CA LEU A 192 4.03 -9.87 4.01
C LEU A 192 4.76 -10.22 2.71
N VAL A 193 5.24 -11.47 2.55
CA VAL A 193 5.86 -11.94 1.30
C VAL A 193 4.86 -11.86 0.16
N ASP A 194 3.66 -12.40 0.37
CA ASP A 194 2.59 -12.43 -0.63
C ASP A 194 2.17 -11.01 -1.01
N PHE A 195 1.91 -10.13 -0.04
CA PHE A 195 1.57 -8.73 -0.29
C PHE A 195 2.64 -8.00 -1.12
N ALA A 196 3.93 -8.20 -0.77
CA ALA A 196 5.02 -7.53 -1.48
C ALA A 196 5.18 -8.06 -2.91
N ALA A 197 5.06 -9.38 -3.08
CA ALA A 197 5.16 -10.03 -4.38
C ALA A 197 3.95 -9.69 -5.28
N GLU A 198 2.74 -9.71 -4.74
CA GLU A 198 1.51 -9.36 -5.43
C GLU A 198 1.51 -7.92 -5.93
N GLY A 199 1.89 -6.96 -5.07
CA GLY A 199 1.96 -5.57 -5.45
C GLY A 199 2.99 -5.28 -6.55
N ARG A 200 4.12 -6.01 -6.58
CA ARG A 200 5.08 -5.94 -7.68
C ARG A 200 4.57 -6.64 -8.94
N LYS A 201 3.92 -7.80 -8.78
CA LYS A 201 3.31 -8.54 -9.89
C LYS A 201 2.29 -7.68 -10.63
N ARG A 202 1.42 -6.95 -9.94
CA ARG A 202 0.46 -6.02 -10.57
C ARG A 202 1.14 -5.01 -11.49
N VAL A 203 2.29 -4.49 -11.11
CA VAL A 203 3.07 -3.60 -11.99
C VAL A 203 3.56 -4.34 -13.22
N LYS A 204 4.10 -5.56 -13.05
CA LYS A 204 4.64 -6.35 -14.15
C LYS A 204 3.55 -6.80 -15.13
N ASP A 205 2.42 -7.25 -14.63
CA ASP A 205 1.28 -7.67 -15.46
C ASP A 205 0.82 -6.51 -16.37
N GLN A 206 0.81 -5.28 -15.86
CA GLN A 206 0.48 -4.11 -16.68
C GLN A 206 1.58 -3.76 -17.69
N LEU A 207 2.85 -3.97 -17.33
CA LEU A 207 3.95 -3.79 -18.27
C LEU A 207 3.85 -4.73 -19.47
N TYR A 208 3.44 -5.97 -19.26
CA TYR A 208 3.22 -6.93 -20.35
C TYR A 208 2.10 -6.50 -21.30
N VAL A 209 1.11 -5.76 -20.82
CA VAL A 209 0.04 -5.20 -21.66
C VAL A 209 0.52 -3.96 -22.43
N ILE A 210 1.30 -3.11 -21.77
CA ILE A 210 1.68 -1.78 -22.28
C ILE A 210 2.88 -1.84 -23.24
N ASP A 211 3.86 -2.71 -22.96
CA ASP A 211 5.13 -2.73 -23.65
C ASP A 211 5.50 -4.16 -24.07
N GLU A 212 5.49 -4.40 -25.37
CA GLU A 212 5.75 -5.72 -25.94
C GLU A 212 7.15 -6.26 -25.67
N THR A 213 8.12 -5.40 -25.40
CA THR A 213 9.48 -5.84 -25.08
C THR A 213 9.56 -6.63 -23.78
N PHE A 214 8.60 -6.42 -22.85
CA PHE A 214 8.51 -7.20 -21.62
C PHE A 214 7.82 -8.56 -21.80
N LYS A 215 7.12 -8.77 -22.92
CA LYS A 215 6.40 -10.05 -23.19
C LYS A 215 7.33 -11.20 -23.59
N ALA A 216 8.51 -10.90 -24.07
CA ALA A 216 9.43 -11.92 -24.61
C ALA A 216 9.84 -12.96 -23.55
N GLU A 217 10.04 -12.51 -22.30
CA GLU A 217 10.40 -13.37 -21.18
C GLU A 217 9.55 -13.00 -19.96
N PRO A 218 8.32 -13.53 -19.85
CA PRO A 218 7.44 -13.20 -18.73
C PRO A 218 7.97 -13.80 -17.43
N ALA A 219 8.10 -12.95 -16.41
CA ALA A 219 8.54 -13.37 -15.08
C ALA A 219 7.45 -14.22 -14.41
N LYS A 220 7.87 -15.32 -13.79
CA LYS A 220 6.98 -16.22 -13.02
C LYS A 220 7.00 -15.78 -11.57
N PHE A 221 5.92 -15.13 -11.13
CA PHE A 221 5.78 -14.72 -9.73
C PHE A 221 5.39 -15.90 -8.87
N LYS A 222 6.40 -16.67 -8.48
CA LYS A 222 6.32 -17.82 -7.59
C LYS A 222 7.57 -17.90 -6.73
N TYR A 223 7.42 -18.52 -5.57
CA TYR A 223 8.54 -18.75 -4.65
C TYR A 223 8.44 -20.10 -3.96
N ILE A 224 9.57 -20.60 -3.50
CA ILE A 224 9.62 -21.76 -2.61
C ILE A 224 9.51 -21.23 -1.18
N ASN A 225 8.50 -21.68 -0.45
CA ASN A 225 8.36 -21.46 0.97
C ASN A 225 9.46 -22.25 1.69
N LEU A 226 10.42 -21.57 2.32
CA LEU A 226 11.60 -22.23 2.91
C LEU A 226 11.31 -23.00 4.19
N LYS A 227 10.15 -22.79 4.82
CA LYS A 227 9.74 -23.56 6.02
C LYS A 227 9.05 -24.86 5.65
N THR A 228 8.25 -24.87 4.58
CA THR A 228 7.48 -26.04 4.17
C THR A 228 8.08 -26.78 2.97
N GLY A 229 8.95 -26.13 2.19
CA GLY A 229 9.51 -26.65 0.95
C GLY A 229 8.54 -26.62 -0.24
N PHE A 230 7.31 -26.14 -0.07
CA PHE A 230 6.33 -26.07 -1.16
C PHE A 230 6.51 -24.82 -2.02
N GLU A 231 6.20 -24.97 -3.31
CA GLU A 231 6.11 -23.85 -4.24
C GLU A 231 4.76 -23.14 -4.06
N VAL A 232 4.81 -21.81 -3.98
CA VAL A 232 3.66 -20.93 -3.88
C VAL A 232 3.63 -20.05 -5.12
N SER A 233 2.52 -20.02 -5.84
CA SER A 233 2.28 -19.10 -6.95
C SER A 233 1.53 -17.87 -6.47
N ILE A 234 1.96 -16.71 -6.91
CA ILE A 234 1.29 -15.43 -6.60
C ILE A 234 0.23 -15.17 -7.68
N GLU A 235 -0.99 -15.03 -7.24
CA GLU A 235 -2.14 -14.68 -8.09
C GLU A 235 -2.69 -13.31 -7.67
N THR A 236 -3.22 -12.56 -8.61
CA THR A 236 -3.89 -11.29 -8.34
C THR A 236 -5.39 -11.46 -8.58
N LEU A 237 -6.21 -10.71 -7.84
CA LEU A 237 -7.67 -10.74 -8.01
C LEU A 237 -8.09 -10.38 -9.44
N GLU A 238 -7.33 -9.54 -10.11
CA GLU A 238 -7.55 -9.14 -11.49
C GLU A 238 -7.40 -10.31 -12.46
N GLN A 239 -6.46 -11.22 -12.21
CA GLN A 239 -6.27 -12.42 -13.04
C GLN A 239 -7.39 -13.44 -12.82
N VAL A 240 -7.76 -13.67 -11.56
CA VAL A 240 -8.86 -14.58 -11.20
C VAL A 240 -10.18 -14.08 -11.79
N SER A 241 -10.43 -12.77 -11.74
CA SER A 241 -11.63 -12.17 -12.33
C SER A 241 -11.68 -12.32 -13.84
N ASN A 242 -10.55 -12.23 -14.54
CA ASN A 242 -10.48 -12.47 -15.99
C ASN A 242 -10.78 -13.94 -16.36
N GLN A 243 -10.28 -14.89 -15.59
CA GLN A 243 -10.56 -16.30 -15.80
C GLN A 243 -12.05 -16.62 -15.62
N ILE A 244 -12.72 -16.02 -14.64
CA ILE A 244 -14.16 -16.17 -14.42
C ILE A 244 -14.94 -15.62 -15.62
N VAL A 245 -14.55 -14.46 -16.16
CA VAL A 245 -15.22 -13.84 -17.32
C VAL A 245 -15.01 -14.68 -18.58
N GLU A 246 -13.86 -15.29 -18.79
CA GLU A 246 -13.60 -16.17 -19.94
C GLU A 246 -14.38 -17.47 -19.84
N HIS A 247 -14.54 -18.05 -18.66
CA HIS A 247 -15.35 -19.25 -18.46
C HIS A 247 -16.84 -19.00 -18.66
N THR A 248 -17.38 -17.86 -18.23
CA THR A 248 -18.79 -17.49 -18.44
C THR A 248 -19.11 -17.16 -19.89
N THR A 249 -18.15 -16.69 -20.69
CA THR A 249 -18.37 -16.42 -22.12
C THR A 249 -18.30 -17.68 -23.02
N THR A 250 -17.74 -18.77 -22.53
CA THR A 250 -17.70 -20.05 -23.27
C THR A 250 -18.89 -20.96 -23.00
N GLU A 251 -19.64 -20.75 -21.90
CA GLU A 251 -20.82 -21.57 -21.58
C GLU A 251 -22.15 -20.99 -22.08
N ASP A 252 -22.21 -19.72 -22.51
CA ASP A 252 -23.46 -19.04 -22.92
C ASP A 252 -23.78 -19.12 -24.44
N ASN A 253 -23.17 -20.05 -25.19
CA ASN A 253 -23.49 -20.25 -26.60
C ASN A 253 -24.26 -21.54 -26.89
N THR A 254 -24.91 -22.15 -25.92
CA THR A 254 -25.86 -23.24 -26.14
C THR A 254 -27.03 -23.07 -25.18
N GLU A 255 -28.09 -22.49 -25.65
CA GLU A 255 -29.50 -22.70 -25.37
C GLU A 255 -30.30 -21.39 -25.48
N GLU A 256 -30.78 -21.12 -26.70
CA GLU A 256 -32.02 -20.40 -26.91
C GLU A 256 -33.16 -21.42 -26.89
N ALA A 257 -34.18 -21.19 -26.07
CA ALA A 257 -35.58 -21.15 -26.43
C ALA A 257 -36.52 -21.40 -25.25
N GLU A 258 -37.50 -20.49 -25.15
CA GLU A 258 -38.86 -20.66 -24.59
C GLU A 258 -39.03 -20.82 -23.07
N THR A 259 -39.86 -20.18 -22.34
CA THR A 259 -41.12 -19.42 -22.52
C THR A 259 -41.52 -18.77 -21.17
N SER A 260 -42.10 -17.63 -21.32
CA SER A 260 -42.99 -16.88 -20.40
C SER A 260 -43.77 -17.66 -19.33
N THR A 261 -43.99 -17.12 -18.15
CA THR A 261 -45.23 -16.55 -17.57
C THR A 261 -45.21 -16.47 -16.06
N GLU A 262 -45.46 -15.29 -15.58
CA GLU A 262 -46.37 -14.81 -14.49
C GLU A 262 -46.47 -15.55 -13.14
N ASN A 263 -46.41 -14.74 -12.14
CA ASN A 263 -47.33 -14.38 -11.05
C ASN A 263 -46.77 -14.48 -9.63
N ASN A 264 -46.68 -13.32 -9.02
CA ASN A 264 -47.40 -12.79 -7.83
C ASN A 264 -47.50 -13.62 -6.54
N GLU A 265 -47.34 -12.84 -5.52
CA GLU A 265 -47.98 -12.72 -4.21
C GLU A 265 -47.18 -13.15 -2.99
N THR A 266 -46.83 -12.13 -2.22
CA THR A 266 -47.25 -11.71 -0.87
C THR A 266 -47.52 -12.82 0.15
N SER A 267 -46.81 -12.77 1.27
CA SER A 267 -47.44 -12.64 2.58
C SER A 267 -46.46 -12.66 3.77
N THR A 268 -46.56 -11.63 4.56
CA THR A 268 -46.35 -11.43 5.98
C THR A 268 -46.78 -12.58 6.88
N VAL A 269 -46.11 -12.77 8.04
CA VAL A 269 -46.66 -12.88 9.44
C VAL A 269 -45.49 -13.17 10.41
N VAL A 270 -45.19 -12.31 11.28
CA VAL A 270 -45.30 -12.05 12.71
C VAL A 270 -45.52 -13.27 13.61
N ALA A 271 -44.71 -13.44 14.64
CA ALA A 271 -45.00 -13.42 16.07
C ALA A 271 -44.03 -14.26 16.94
N ASN A 272 -43.41 -13.60 17.91
CA ASN A 272 -43.44 -13.77 19.37
C ASN A 272 -43.35 -15.23 19.95
N ALA A 273 -42.49 -15.50 20.91
CA ALA A 273 -42.52 -15.17 22.31
C ALA A 273 -41.48 -15.95 23.12
N GLU A 274 -40.89 -15.27 24.05
CA GLU A 274 -40.71 -15.57 25.49
C GLU A 274 -40.01 -16.84 25.97
N GLY A 275 -39.03 -16.64 26.83
CA GLY A 275 -39.03 -17.20 28.15
C GLY A 275 -37.74 -17.83 28.66
N GLY A 276 -37.18 -17.28 29.73
CA GLY A 276 -36.43 -18.12 30.67
C GLY A 276 -35.05 -17.60 31.12
N SER A 277 -35.12 -16.88 32.20
CA SER A 277 -34.04 -16.43 33.09
C SER A 277 -33.11 -17.54 33.59
N ASN A 278 -31.82 -17.26 33.70
CA ASN A 278 -31.09 -17.55 34.94
C ASN A 278 -29.83 -16.67 35.03
N GLN A 279 -29.87 -15.80 36.01
CA GLN A 279 -28.76 -14.93 36.39
C GLN A 279 -27.84 -15.67 37.35
N HIS A 280 -26.54 -15.68 37.04
CA HIS A 280 -25.52 -15.78 38.07
C HIS A 280 -24.68 -14.47 38.04
N PRO A 281 -24.42 -13.85 39.20
CA PRO A 281 -23.72 -12.58 39.26
C PRO A 281 -22.23 -12.81 39.18
N THR A 282 -21.62 -12.55 38.02
CA THR A 282 -20.17 -12.41 37.91
C THR A 282 -19.76 -11.08 38.47
N LYS A 283 -18.95 -11.09 39.54
CA LYS A 283 -18.27 -9.94 40.10
C LYS A 283 -17.51 -9.22 39.01
N ARG A 284 -17.88 -7.98 38.70
CA ARG A 284 -17.11 -7.09 37.84
C ARG A 284 -15.74 -6.85 38.49
N PRO A 285 -14.62 -6.99 37.75
CA PRO A 285 -13.32 -6.60 38.28
C PRO A 285 -13.35 -5.10 38.58
N ARG A 286 -12.83 -4.71 39.76
CA ARG A 286 -12.69 -3.29 40.14
C ARG A 286 -11.71 -2.64 39.18
N ILE A 287 -12.17 -1.62 38.47
CA ILE A 287 -11.35 -0.77 37.59
C ILE A 287 -10.34 -0.05 38.51
N PRO A 288 -9.02 -0.15 38.28
CA PRO A 288 -8.05 0.65 39.01
C PRO A 288 -8.30 2.13 38.70
N ILE A 289 -8.40 2.94 39.76
CA ILE A 289 -8.50 4.39 39.62
C ILE A 289 -7.15 4.87 39.05
N LEU A 290 -7.15 5.28 37.78
CA LEU A 290 -5.98 5.85 37.13
C LEU A 290 -5.70 7.23 37.73
N GLN A 291 -4.49 7.44 38.20
CA GLN A 291 -4.04 8.73 38.71
C GLN A 291 -3.41 9.54 37.58
N GLU A 292 -3.65 10.83 37.61
CA GLU A 292 -2.97 11.81 36.76
C GLU A 292 -1.46 11.68 36.90
N LYS A 293 -0.73 11.55 35.78
CA LYS A 293 0.71 11.34 35.77
C LYS A 293 1.35 12.20 34.70
N SER A 294 2.25 13.08 35.12
CA SER A 294 3.11 13.82 34.21
C SER A 294 4.44 13.08 34.06
N MET A 295 4.90 12.92 32.83
CA MET A 295 6.16 12.24 32.53
C MET A 295 6.95 13.05 31.51
N SER A 296 8.24 13.23 31.79
CA SER A 296 9.18 13.85 30.86
C SER A 296 10.23 12.85 30.43
N PHE A 297 10.55 12.84 29.15
CA PHE A 297 11.52 11.93 28.54
C PHE A 297 12.72 12.69 28.02
N ARG A 298 13.91 12.12 28.18
CA ARG A 298 15.13 12.65 27.57
C ARG A 298 15.31 12.08 26.17
N MET A 299 15.85 12.87 25.27
CA MET A 299 16.23 12.42 23.94
C MET A 299 17.19 11.23 24.04
N GLY A 300 16.87 10.10 23.37
CA GLY A 300 17.64 8.85 23.43
C GLY A 300 17.30 7.91 24.60
N GLN A 301 16.27 8.19 25.39
CA GLN A 301 15.85 7.32 26.50
C GLN A 301 15.21 6.02 25.93
N THR A 302 15.77 4.87 26.28
CA THR A 302 15.26 3.54 25.91
C THR A 302 14.42 2.92 27.04
N GLY A 303 13.58 1.91 26.69
CA GLY A 303 12.78 1.16 27.68
C GLY A 303 11.39 1.72 27.97
N VAL A 304 10.97 2.76 27.25
CA VAL A 304 9.65 3.35 27.36
C VAL A 304 8.86 2.97 26.12
N SER A 305 7.93 2.01 26.22
CA SER A 305 7.03 1.67 25.13
C SER A 305 5.68 2.36 25.31
N TYR A 306 4.99 2.66 24.20
CA TYR A 306 3.64 3.19 24.20
C TYR A 306 2.68 2.32 25.02
N GLU A 307 2.80 1.02 24.90
CA GLU A 307 1.98 0.08 25.64
C GLU A 307 2.14 0.25 27.15
N LYS A 308 3.38 0.40 27.63
CA LYS A 308 3.64 0.64 29.07
C LYS A 308 3.13 2.00 29.56
N LEU A 309 3.14 3.01 28.68
CA LEU A 309 2.72 4.36 29.03
C LEU A 309 1.22 4.55 28.97
N PHE A 310 0.59 4.11 27.91
CA PHE A 310 -0.79 4.46 27.58
C PHE A 310 -1.78 3.31 27.69
N ALA A 311 -1.37 2.04 27.55
CA ALA A 311 -2.32 0.93 27.66
C ALA A 311 -3.12 0.92 28.98
N PRO A 312 -2.55 1.28 30.14
CA PRO A 312 -3.33 1.38 31.37
C PRO A 312 -4.45 2.41 31.31
N TYR A 313 -4.25 3.50 30.54
CA TYR A 313 -5.20 4.59 30.37
C TYR A 313 -6.21 4.35 29.24
N MET A 314 -5.82 3.55 28.23
CA MET A 314 -6.62 3.34 27.02
C MET A 314 -7.60 2.16 27.12
N ARG A 315 -7.30 1.14 27.94
CA ARG A 315 -8.09 -0.13 27.98
C ARG A 315 -9.56 0.06 28.29
N GLU A 316 -9.94 1.07 29.06
CA GLU A 316 -11.34 1.30 29.48
C GLU A 316 -11.75 2.78 29.37
N ALA A 317 -10.97 3.59 28.68
CA ALA A 317 -11.28 5.00 28.51
C ALA A 317 -12.49 5.17 27.60
N LYS A 318 -13.52 5.88 28.10
CA LYS A 318 -14.71 6.27 27.32
C LYS A 318 -14.44 7.53 26.50
N GLU A 319 -13.50 8.34 26.95
CA GLU A 319 -13.09 9.60 26.34
C GLU A 319 -11.64 9.87 26.71
N ILE A 320 -10.79 10.28 25.77
CA ILE A 320 -9.40 10.68 25.99
C ILE A 320 -9.24 12.05 25.32
N THR A 321 -8.87 13.14 25.99
CA THR A 321 -8.62 14.47 25.43
C THR A 321 -7.11 14.68 25.28
N VAL A 322 -6.66 15.07 24.07
CA VAL A 322 -5.27 15.47 23.83
C VAL A 322 -5.27 16.96 23.55
N GLU A 323 -4.66 17.72 24.43
CA GLU A 323 -4.44 19.13 24.21
C GLU A 323 -3.03 19.32 23.64
N ASP A 324 -2.93 19.84 22.45
CA ASP A 324 -1.67 20.23 21.84
C ASP A 324 -1.52 21.75 21.95
N PRO A 325 -0.48 22.24 22.66
CA PRO A 325 -0.28 23.68 22.84
C PRO A 325 0.24 24.39 21.58
N TYR A 326 0.42 23.67 20.45
CA TYR A 326 0.98 24.20 19.21
C TYR A 326 0.01 24.14 18.00
N ILE A 327 -1.27 23.81 18.22
CA ILE A 327 -2.34 23.94 17.21
C ILE A 327 -3.26 25.09 17.55
#